data_0c4285154b2ab2d3d2c9b560cd37b593
#
_entry.id   0c4285154b2ab2d3d2c9b560cd37b593
#
_cell.length_a   1.000
_cell.length_b   1.000
_cell.length_c   1.000
_cell.angle_alpha   90.00
_cell.angle_beta   90.00
_cell.angle_gamma   90.00
#
_symmetry.space_group_name_H-M   'P 1'
#
loop_
_entity.id
_entity.type
_entity.pdbx_description
1 polymer ?
#
loop_
_entity_poly.entity_id
_entity_poly.type
_entity_poly.pdbx_seq_one_letter_code
_entity_poly.pdbx_strand_id
1 'polypeptide(L)'
;DETVLVQGTGGVSIFALQLAKCMGAKVIATSSSEEKLAKLKELGADELINYKEHPEWGKEVLKITNNEGVDHVMEVGGGGTFGESVRAAKLGGHIALIGVLSGPAVSEIILPRIFLKQVRLSGIAMANQQSQIAMIEFIEKHNIKPIISDTFDLANLSDAFQHQIDNKHFGKISITMGAE
;
A
#
# COMPACT_ATOMS: atom_id res chain seq x y z
N ASP A 1 8.23 -14.42 -11.29
CA ASP A 1 7.37 -13.95 -10.20
C ASP A 1 7.51 -12.44 -10.09
N GLU A 2 6.38 -11.71 -10.01
CA GLU A 2 6.40 -10.24 -9.86
C GLU A 2 6.60 -9.83 -8.40
N THR A 3 7.19 -8.64 -8.20
CA THR A 3 7.39 -8.04 -6.87
C THR A 3 6.55 -6.79 -6.74
N VAL A 4 5.77 -6.69 -5.67
CA VAL A 4 4.87 -5.56 -5.38
C VAL A 4 5.34 -4.83 -4.12
N LEU A 5 5.45 -3.52 -4.20
CA LEU A 5 5.70 -2.65 -3.05
C LEU A 5 4.39 -2.03 -2.57
N VAL A 6 4.08 -2.21 -1.29
CA VAL A 6 2.94 -1.58 -0.62
C VAL A 6 3.41 -0.60 0.45
N GLN A 7 2.76 0.55 0.53
CA GLN A 7 3.17 1.64 1.43
C GLN A 7 2.19 1.78 2.60
N GLY A 8 2.70 1.63 3.82
CA GLY A 8 1.91 1.79 5.03
C GLY A 8 0.96 0.61 5.28
N THR A 9 0.04 0.81 6.21
CA THR A 9 -0.84 -0.23 6.77
C THR A 9 -2.32 0.15 6.74
N GLY A 10 -2.68 1.09 5.90
CA GLY A 10 -4.08 1.46 5.66
C GLY A 10 -4.84 0.43 4.81
N GLY A 11 -6.14 0.64 4.66
CA GLY A 11 -7.01 -0.32 3.98
C GLY A 11 -6.58 -0.68 2.56
N VAL A 12 -6.11 0.31 1.76
CA VAL A 12 -5.63 0.05 0.38
C VAL A 12 -4.42 -0.87 0.40
N SER A 13 -3.42 -0.56 1.24
CA SER A 13 -2.15 -1.29 1.31
C SER A 13 -2.33 -2.72 1.82
N ILE A 14 -3.21 -2.93 2.81
CA ILE A 14 -3.50 -4.27 3.35
C ILE A 14 -4.24 -5.13 2.32
N PHE A 15 -5.23 -4.58 1.60
CA PHE A 15 -5.87 -5.32 0.50
C PHE A 15 -4.88 -5.60 -0.64
N ALA A 16 -4.04 -4.63 -1.02
CA ALA A 16 -3.03 -4.84 -2.05
C ALA A 16 -2.06 -5.97 -1.67
N LEU A 17 -1.61 -6.03 -0.40
CA LEU A 17 -0.79 -7.12 0.11
C LEU A 17 -1.51 -8.46 -0.02
N GLN A 18 -2.75 -8.58 0.49
CA GLN A 18 -3.52 -9.82 0.44
C GLN A 18 -3.74 -10.30 -0.99
N LEU A 19 -4.14 -9.39 -1.90
CA LEU A 19 -4.36 -9.70 -3.32
C LEU A 19 -3.06 -10.14 -4.00
N ALA A 20 -1.96 -9.41 -3.81
CA ALA A 20 -0.66 -9.72 -4.38
C ALA A 20 -0.16 -11.12 -3.91
N LYS A 21 -0.31 -11.42 -2.62
CA LYS A 21 0.06 -12.75 -2.10
C LYS A 21 -0.82 -13.87 -2.68
N CYS A 22 -2.13 -13.66 -2.83
CA CYS A 22 -3.01 -14.63 -3.49
C CYS A 22 -2.66 -14.84 -4.96
N MET A 23 -2.08 -13.84 -5.63
CA MET A 23 -1.61 -13.92 -7.02
C MET A 23 -0.19 -14.52 -7.14
N GLY A 24 0.45 -14.87 -6.04
CA GLY A 24 1.80 -15.46 -6.01
C GLY A 24 2.94 -14.46 -6.11
N ALA A 25 2.67 -13.16 -5.95
CA ALA A 25 3.70 -12.15 -5.99
C ALA A 25 4.57 -12.12 -4.70
N LYS A 26 5.81 -11.66 -4.82
CA LYS A 26 6.60 -11.18 -3.69
C LYS A 26 6.07 -9.82 -3.24
N VAL A 27 5.97 -9.59 -1.93
CA VAL A 27 5.51 -8.32 -1.37
C VAL A 27 6.58 -7.71 -0.47
N ILE A 28 7.00 -6.50 -0.82
CA ILE A 28 7.78 -5.61 0.06
C ILE A 28 6.82 -4.62 0.68
N ALA A 29 6.80 -4.51 2.01
CA ALA A 29 5.89 -3.61 2.70
C ALA A 29 6.65 -2.59 3.55
N THR A 30 6.17 -1.34 3.58
CA THR A 30 6.78 -0.28 4.39
C THR A 30 5.85 0.16 5.52
N SER A 31 6.40 0.50 6.67
CA SER A 31 5.68 1.12 7.79
C SER A 31 6.62 2.00 8.62
N SER A 32 6.06 2.82 9.51
CA SER A 32 6.83 3.60 10.50
C SER A 32 6.86 2.96 11.88
N SER A 33 6.25 1.79 12.08
CA SER A 33 6.05 1.15 13.37
C SER A 33 6.45 -0.32 13.29
N GLU A 34 7.34 -0.74 14.17
CA GLU A 34 7.78 -2.13 14.27
C GLU A 34 6.62 -3.07 14.57
N GLU A 35 5.68 -2.67 15.44
CA GLU A 35 4.47 -3.44 15.71
C GLU A 35 3.66 -3.70 14.43
N LYS A 36 3.48 -2.65 13.59
CA LYS A 36 2.75 -2.79 12.33
C LYS A 36 3.53 -3.60 11.30
N LEU A 37 4.86 -3.51 11.29
CA LEU A 37 5.72 -4.37 10.46
C LEU A 37 5.58 -5.85 10.83
N ALA A 38 5.54 -6.18 12.13
CA ALA A 38 5.29 -7.54 12.57
C ALA A 38 3.95 -8.09 12.05
N LYS A 39 2.88 -7.29 12.13
CA LYS A 39 1.55 -7.65 11.57
C LYS A 39 1.59 -7.84 10.06
N LEU A 40 2.35 -7.01 9.32
CA LEU A 40 2.54 -7.19 7.87
C LEU A 40 3.25 -8.51 7.55
N LYS A 41 4.23 -8.92 8.39
CA LYS A 41 4.90 -10.21 8.26
C LYS A 41 3.96 -11.39 8.46
N GLU A 42 3.11 -11.32 9.48
CA GLU A 42 2.08 -12.33 9.74
C GLU A 42 1.07 -12.46 8.58
N LEU A 43 0.77 -11.35 7.88
CA LEU A 43 -0.07 -11.34 6.68
C LEU A 43 0.66 -11.83 5.42
N GLY A 44 1.93 -12.21 5.51
CA GLY A 44 2.70 -12.81 4.43
C GLY A 44 3.56 -11.84 3.62
N ALA A 45 3.80 -10.61 4.10
CA ALA A 45 4.81 -9.75 3.48
C ALA A 45 6.18 -10.45 3.53
N ASP A 46 6.87 -10.51 2.40
CA ASP A 46 8.16 -11.21 2.29
C ASP A 46 9.27 -10.37 2.92
N GLU A 47 9.29 -9.07 2.63
CA GLU A 47 10.29 -8.12 3.10
C GLU A 47 9.62 -6.88 3.71
N LEU A 48 10.28 -6.29 4.70
CA LEU A 48 9.76 -5.19 5.50
C LEU A 48 10.77 -4.06 5.57
N ILE A 49 10.28 -2.82 5.48
CA ILE A 49 11.14 -1.63 5.59
C ILE A 49 10.50 -0.63 6.55
N ASN A 50 11.23 -0.26 7.60
CA ASN A 50 10.88 0.86 8.45
C ASN A 50 11.35 2.17 7.79
N TYR A 51 10.43 2.94 7.22
CA TYR A 51 10.79 4.17 6.50
C TYR A 51 11.23 5.32 7.40
N LYS A 52 11.02 5.24 8.72
CA LYS A 52 11.61 6.20 9.68
C LYS A 52 13.09 5.94 9.89
N GLU A 53 13.49 4.68 9.92
CA GLU A 53 14.90 4.29 10.06
C GLU A 53 15.64 4.41 8.72
N HIS A 54 14.90 4.17 7.63
CA HIS A 54 15.41 4.23 6.26
C HIS A 54 14.60 5.25 5.42
N PRO A 55 14.82 6.57 5.59
CA PRO A 55 14.08 7.58 4.83
C PRO A 55 14.22 7.44 3.31
N GLU A 56 15.38 6.98 2.85
CA GLU A 56 15.62 6.64 1.44
C GLU A 56 15.26 5.17 1.15
N TRP A 57 14.04 4.77 1.56
CA TRP A 57 13.58 3.38 1.49
C TRP A 57 13.59 2.79 0.08
N GLY A 58 13.54 3.60 -0.96
CA GLY A 58 13.74 3.13 -2.34
C GLY A 58 15.13 2.54 -2.58
N LYS A 59 16.16 2.99 -1.84
CA LYS A 59 17.49 2.34 -1.88
C LYS A 59 17.46 0.97 -1.20
N GLU A 60 16.71 0.84 -0.11
CA GLU A 60 16.56 -0.46 0.57
C GLU A 60 15.82 -1.45 -0.33
N VAL A 61 14.77 -1.00 -1.03
CA VAL A 61 14.10 -1.82 -2.05
C VAL A 61 15.09 -2.31 -3.11
N LEU A 62 15.97 -1.44 -3.61
CA LEU A 62 16.97 -1.84 -4.60
C LEU A 62 17.97 -2.87 -4.01
N LYS A 63 18.38 -2.73 -2.75
CA LYS A 63 19.24 -3.74 -2.09
C LYS A 63 18.53 -5.10 -2.00
N ILE A 64 17.27 -5.11 -1.55
CA ILE A 64 16.45 -6.33 -1.41
C ILE A 64 16.26 -7.03 -2.77
N THR A 65 16.15 -6.25 -3.84
CA THR A 65 15.87 -6.75 -5.19
C THR A 65 17.14 -6.88 -6.06
N ASN A 66 18.33 -6.92 -5.48
CA ASN A 66 19.62 -6.99 -6.19
C ASN A 66 19.76 -5.91 -7.28
N ASN A 67 19.32 -4.69 -7.00
CA ASN A 67 19.27 -3.51 -7.86
C ASN A 67 18.28 -3.59 -9.06
N GLU A 68 17.43 -4.59 -9.12
CA GLU A 68 16.41 -4.66 -10.17
C GLU A 68 15.24 -3.69 -9.92
N GLY A 69 14.79 -3.58 -8.69
CA GLY A 69 13.59 -2.86 -8.30
C GLY A 69 12.33 -3.74 -8.36
N VAL A 70 11.17 -3.12 -8.12
CA VAL A 70 9.88 -3.81 -8.06
C VAL A 70 9.06 -3.61 -9.34
N ASP A 71 8.22 -4.60 -9.67
CA ASP A 71 7.30 -4.55 -10.81
C ASP A 71 6.21 -3.52 -10.63
N HIS A 72 5.63 -3.47 -9.41
CA HIS A 72 4.52 -2.60 -9.09
C HIS A 72 4.74 -1.86 -7.78
N VAL A 73 4.38 -0.57 -7.76
CA VAL A 73 4.32 0.25 -6.55
C VAL A 73 2.89 0.70 -6.34
N MET A 74 2.30 0.39 -5.17
CA MET A 74 1.02 0.92 -4.72
C MET A 74 1.27 2.25 -3.99
N GLU A 75 1.26 3.35 -4.76
CA GLU A 75 1.60 4.68 -4.28
C GLU A 75 0.39 5.36 -3.63
N VAL A 76 0.40 5.42 -2.30
CA VAL A 76 -0.67 6.05 -1.50
C VAL A 76 -0.21 7.31 -0.80
N GLY A 77 1.08 7.55 -0.69
CA GLY A 77 1.64 8.70 0.02
C GLY A 77 1.61 9.99 -0.79
N GLY A 78 1.91 9.94 -2.06
CA GLY A 78 1.94 11.12 -2.92
C GLY A 78 3.24 11.91 -2.80
N GLY A 79 3.14 13.24 -2.52
CA GLY A 79 4.27 14.17 -2.62
C GLY A 79 5.52 13.76 -1.84
N GLY A 80 5.36 13.23 -0.65
CA GLY A 80 6.48 12.85 0.21
C GLY A 80 7.10 11.46 -0.09
N THR A 81 6.44 10.64 -0.92
CA THR A 81 6.89 9.26 -1.19
C THR A 81 7.20 8.98 -2.64
N PHE A 82 6.66 9.79 -3.56
CA PHE A 82 6.75 9.55 -5.00
C PHE A 82 8.18 9.42 -5.54
N GLY A 83 9.11 10.23 -5.03
CA GLY A 83 10.52 10.16 -5.43
C GLY A 83 11.18 8.82 -5.12
N GLU A 84 10.85 8.26 -3.96
CA GLU A 84 11.34 6.94 -3.55
C GLU A 84 10.60 5.81 -4.29
N SER A 85 9.31 5.98 -4.61
CA SER A 85 8.56 5.06 -5.47
C SER A 85 9.18 4.93 -6.87
N VAL A 86 9.56 6.06 -7.48
CA VAL A 86 10.27 6.06 -8.77
C VAL A 86 11.66 5.39 -8.64
N ARG A 87 12.34 5.58 -7.51
CA ARG A 87 13.61 4.92 -7.23
C ARG A 87 13.45 3.40 -7.12
N ALA A 88 12.41 2.96 -6.42
CA ALA A 88 12.12 1.56 -6.14
C ALA A 88 11.65 0.77 -7.36
N ALA A 89 10.95 1.43 -8.30
CA ALA A 89 10.44 0.76 -9.49
C ALA A 89 11.57 0.21 -10.38
N LYS A 90 11.37 -0.96 -10.97
CA LYS A 90 12.28 -1.55 -11.95
C LYS A 90 12.17 -0.88 -13.32
N LEU A 91 13.04 -1.26 -14.25
CA LEU A 91 12.93 -0.90 -15.67
C LEU A 91 11.59 -1.40 -16.23
N GLY A 92 10.78 -0.50 -16.81
CA GLY A 92 9.42 -0.80 -17.28
C GLY A 92 8.38 -1.02 -16.17
N GLY A 93 8.76 -0.79 -14.90
CA GLY A 93 7.88 -0.96 -13.75
C GLY A 93 6.67 -0.04 -13.77
N HIS A 94 5.67 -0.35 -12.96
CA HIS A 94 4.40 0.37 -12.88
C HIS A 94 4.20 0.99 -11.50
N ILE A 95 3.81 2.26 -11.48
CA ILE A 95 3.41 2.97 -10.26
C ILE A 95 1.92 3.31 -10.37
N ALA A 96 1.11 2.73 -9.52
CA ALA A 96 -0.29 3.05 -9.34
C ALA A 96 -0.43 4.22 -8.37
N LEU A 97 -0.74 5.41 -8.87
CA LEU A 97 -0.96 6.62 -8.07
C LEU A 97 -2.39 6.61 -7.51
N ILE A 98 -2.53 6.29 -6.23
CA ILE A 98 -3.82 6.05 -5.57
C ILE A 98 -4.14 7.16 -4.56
N GLY A 99 -3.12 7.62 -3.83
CA GLY A 99 -3.33 8.56 -2.74
C GLY A 99 -2.30 9.67 -2.63
N VAL A 100 -2.60 10.62 -1.76
CA VAL A 100 -1.78 11.83 -1.53
C VAL A 100 -1.62 12.11 -0.02
N LEU A 101 -1.48 11.06 0.80
CA LEU A 101 -1.49 11.14 2.26
C LEU A 101 -0.36 12.01 2.85
N SER A 102 0.77 12.14 2.14
CA SER A 102 1.91 13.00 2.53
C SER A 102 1.98 14.30 1.74
N GLY A 103 0.89 14.65 1.04
CA GLY A 103 0.75 15.88 0.28
C GLY A 103 0.49 15.66 -1.22
N PRO A 104 -0.22 16.62 -1.86
CA PRO A 104 -0.62 16.49 -3.26
C PRO A 104 0.47 16.88 -4.26
N ALA A 105 1.49 17.60 -3.81
CA ALA A 105 2.53 18.14 -4.69
C ALA A 105 3.88 17.48 -4.42
N VAL A 106 4.57 17.13 -5.49
CA VAL A 106 5.95 16.64 -5.42
C VAL A 106 6.89 17.82 -5.53
N SER A 107 7.74 18.05 -4.53
CA SER A 107 8.69 19.18 -4.50
C SER A 107 9.79 19.02 -5.54
N GLU A 108 10.24 17.81 -5.78
CA GLU A 108 11.25 17.47 -6.80
C GLU A 108 10.90 16.16 -7.50
N ILE A 109 10.79 16.25 -8.83
CA ILE A 109 10.70 15.06 -9.69
C ILE A 109 11.98 14.95 -10.48
N ILE A 110 12.72 13.89 -10.28
CA ILE A 110 13.90 13.58 -11.08
C ILE A 110 13.44 12.91 -12.38
N LEU A 111 13.01 13.71 -13.36
CA LEU A 111 12.50 13.21 -14.65
C LEU A 111 13.40 12.17 -15.33
N PRO A 112 14.76 12.31 -15.32
CA PRO A 112 15.64 11.28 -15.86
C PRO A 112 15.39 9.87 -15.28
N ARG A 113 15.05 9.74 -14.01
CA ARG A 113 14.74 8.43 -13.43
C ARG A 113 13.49 7.80 -14.01
N ILE A 114 12.50 8.62 -14.36
CA ILE A 114 11.24 8.12 -14.94
C ILE A 114 11.48 7.64 -16.37
N PHE A 115 12.07 8.47 -17.24
CA PHE A 115 12.21 8.09 -18.64
C PHE A 115 13.34 7.07 -18.90
N LEU A 116 14.46 7.13 -18.16
CA LEU A 116 15.51 6.12 -18.27
C LEU A 116 15.07 4.75 -17.80
N LYS A 117 14.25 4.69 -16.77
CA LYS A 117 13.63 3.45 -16.29
C LYS A 117 12.35 3.06 -17.06
N GLN A 118 11.86 3.91 -17.96
CA GLN A 118 10.60 3.68 -18.70
C GLN A 118 9.43 3.36 -17.76
N VAL A 119 9.37 4.04 -16.60
CA VAL A 119 8.33 3.81 -15.59
C VAL A 119 6.97 4.21 -16.13
N ARG A 120 5.99 3.35 -15.95
CA ARG A 120 4.59 3.61 -16.29
C ARG A 120 3.86 4.16 -15.05
N LEU A 121 3.15 5.27 -15.22
CA LEU A 121 2.36 5.90 -14.15
C LEU A 121 0.89 5.80 -14.53
N SER A 122 0.06 5.28 -13.61
CA SER A 122 -1.39 5.22 -13.76
C SER A 122 -2.07 5.86 -12.56
N GLY A 123 -2.86 6.92 -12.79
CA GLY A 123 -3.73 7.47 -11.77
C GLY A 123 -4.94 6.57 -11.54
N ILE A 124 -5.21 6.23 -10.29
CA ILE A 124 -6.33 5.35 -9.90
C ILE A 124 -7.17 6.08 -8.86
N ALA A 125 -8.33 6.57 -9.28
CA ALA A 125 -9.33 7.15 -8.38
C ALA A 125 -10.38 6.11 -7.99
N MET A 126 -10.95 5.44 -8.99
CA MET A 126 -11.99 4.41 -8.81
C MET A 126 -12.01 3.50 -10.03
N ALA A 127 -12.71 2.38 -9.90
CA ALA A 127 -12.93 1.45 -11.00
C ALA A 127 -14.42 1.41 -11.38
N ASN A 128 -14.73 0.76 -12.50
CA ASN A 128 -16.10 0.57 -12.97
C ASN A 128 -16.76 -0.67 -12.30
N GLN A 129 -18.06 -0.85 -12.54
CA GLN A 129 -18.84 -1.97 -12.01
C GLN A 129 -18.25 -3.34 -12.41
N GLN A 130 -17.78 -3.47 -13.64
CA GLN A 130 -17.21 -4.73 -14.11
C GLN A 130 -15.95 -5.13 -13.33
N SER A 131 -15.09 -4.17 -13.04
CA SER A 131 -13.90 -4.39 -12.17
C SER A 131 -14.29 -4.75 -10.75
N GLN A 132 -15.38 -4.15 -10.23
CA GLN A 132 -15.90 -4.49 -8.89
C GLN A 132 -16.41 -5.93 -8.84
N ILE A 133 -17.16 -6.37 -9.85
CA ILE A 133 -17.66 -7.76 -9.93
C ILE A 133 -16.47 -8.73 -9.97
N ALA A 134 -15.49 -8.50 -10.85
CA ALA A 134 -14.31 -9.34 -10.92
C ALA A 134 -13.51 -9.39 -9.61
N MET A 135 -13.43 -8.27 -8.90
CA MET A 135 -12.80 -8.21 -7.58
C MET A 135 -13.55 -9.03 -6.54
N ILE A 136 -14.89 -8.97 -6.52
CA ILE A 136 -15.73 -9.77 -5.60
C ILE A 136 -15.53 -11.26 -5.87
N GLU A 137 -15.61 -11.70 -7.13
CA GLU A 137 -15.37 -13.08 -7.53
C GLU A 137 -13.97 -13.58 -7.09
N PHE A 138 -12.95 -12.73 -7.23
CA PHE A 138 -11.60 -13.05 -6.78
C PHE A 138 -11.51 -13.19 -5.25
N ILE A 139 -12.12 -12.25 -4.51
CA ILE A 139 -12.18 -12.27 -3.04
C ILE A 139 -12.87 -13.54 -2.53
N GLU A 140 -14.00 -13.90 -3.11
CA GLU A 140 -14.75 -15.12 -2.76
C GLU A 140 -13.94 -16.38 -3.06
N LYS A 141 -13.39 -16.48 -4.28
CA LYS A 141 -12.58 -17.61 -4.72
C LYS A 141 -11.39 -17.90 -3.81
N HIS A 142 -10.73 -16.84 -3.32
CA HIS A 142 -9.53 -16.95 -2.49
C HIS A 142 -9.82 -16.79 -0.99
N ASN A 143 -11.11 -16.69 -0.61
CA ASN A 143 -11.53 -16.50 0.79
C ASN A 143 -10.81 -15.35 1.50
N ILE A 144 -10.58 -14.23 0.79
CA ILE A 144 -9.93 -13.05 1.35
C ILE A 144 -10.88 -12.38 2.34
N LYS A 145 -10.43 -12.16 3.57
CA LYS A 145 -11.19 -11.45 4.59
C LYS A 145 -10.59 -10.08 4.83
N PRO A 146 -11.44 -9.04 5.01
CA PRO A 146 -10.94 -7.73 5.41
C PRO A 146 -10.28 -7.81 6.78
N ILE A 147 -9.13 -7.19 6.92
CA ILE A 147 -8.47 -7.04 8.22
C ILE A 147 -9.08 -5.82 8.91
N ILE A 148 -9.80 -6.07 9.99
CA ILE A 148 -10.45 -5.04 10.82
C ILE A 148 -9.68 -4.99 12.13
N SER A 149 -9.00 -3.86 12.40
CA SER A 149 -8.24 -3.69 13.63
C SER A 149 -9.09 -3.25 14.80
N ASP A 150 -10.14 -2.48 14.53
CA ASP A 150 -10.94 -1.82 15.55
C ASP A 150 -12.40 -1.76 15.11
N THR A 151 -13.30 -1.87 16.09
CA THR A 151 -14.75 -1.72 15.89
C THR A 151 -15.30 -0.70 16.87
N PHE A 152 -16.08 0.22 16.39
CA PHE A 152 -16.76 1.25 17.17
C PHE A 152 -18.27 1.14 16.97
N ASP A 153 -19.04 1.57 17.97
CA ASP A 153 -20.47 1.74 17.82
C ASP A 153 -20.78 3.04 17.08
N LEU A 154 -21.94 3.12 16.42
CA LEU A 154 -22.34 4.32 15.70
C LEU A 154 -22.38 5.57 16.61
N ALA A 155 -22.71 5.40 17.88
CA ALA A 155 -22.70 6.49 18.87
C ALA A 155 -21.28 7.09 19.07
N ASN A 156 -20.22 6.30 18.83
CA ASN A 156 -18.83 6.67 18.98
C ASN A 156 -18.14 6.91 17.62
N LEU A 157 -18.90 7.29 16.58
CA LEU A 157 -18.37 7.52 15.23
C LEU A 157 -17.27 8.58 15.18
N SER A 158 -17.37 9.64 16.01
CA SER A 158 -16.34 10.67 16.13
C SER A 158 -15.00 10.11 16.59
N ASP A 159 -15.03 9.17 17.53
CA ASP A 159 -13.81 8.53 18.06
C ASP A 159 -13.17 7.61 17.02
N ALA A 160 -14.00 6.94 16.22
CA ALA A 160 -13.50 6.15 15.08
C ALA A 160 -12.77 7.01 14.05
N PHE A 161 -13.29 8.21 13.73
CA PHE A 161 -12.58 9.16 12.85
C PHE A 161 -11.30 9.68 13.49
N GLN A 162 -11.33 10.03 14.78
CA GLN A 162 -10.12 10.48 15.48
C GLN A 162 -9.06 9.36 15.52
N HIS A 163 -9.45 8.11 15.77
CA HIS A 163 -8.59 6.94 15.73
C HIS A 163 -7.92 6.76 14.36
N GLN A 164 -8.67 7.01 13.27
CA GLN A 164 -8.13 6.99 11.91
C GLN A 164 -7.15 8.14 11.67
N ILE A 165 -7.47 9.37 12.09
CA ILE A 165 -6.60 10.55 11.97
C ILE A 165 -5.29 10.32 12.73
N ASP A 166 -5.36 9.72 13.91
CA ASP A 166 -4.19 9.38 14.73
C ASP A 166 -3.33 8.23 14.14
N ASN A 167 -3.73 7.67 13.00
CA ASN A 167 -3.05 6.52 12.36
C ASN A 167 -2.89 5.29 13.28
N LYS A 168 -3.79 5.09 14.22
CA LYS A 168 -3.75 3.96 15.17
C LYS A 168 -4.21 2.65 14.53
N HIS A 169 -5.12 2.72 13.56
CA HIS A 169 -5.70 1.57 12.88
C HIS A 169 -4.69 0.77 12.04
N PHE A 170 -5.06 -0.49 11.77
CA PHE A 170 -4.39 -1.37 10.83
C PHE A 170 -5.44 -2.01 9.91
N GLY A 171 -5.34 -1.80 8.58
CA GLY A 171 -6.37 -2.24 7.64
C GLY A 171 -7.61 -1.36 7.69
N LYS A 172 -8.71 -1.88 8.24
CA LYS A 172 -10.01 -1.22 8.29
C LYS A 172 -10.53 -1.03 9.71
N ILE A 173 -11.30 0.02 9.90
CA ILE A 173 -12.13 0.25 11.08
C ILE A 173 -13.57 -0.13 10.71
N SER A 174 -14.25 -0.85 11.59
CA SER A 174 -15.67 -1.21 11.44
C SER A 174 -16.55 -0.35 12.35
N ILE A 175 -17.77 -0.07 11.89
CA ILE A 175 -18.81 0.59 12.68
C ILE A 175 -20.00 -0.37 12.82
N THR A 176 -20.41 -0.67 14.05
CA THR A 176 -21.63 -1.44 14.31
C THR A 176 -22.84 -0.50 14.28
N MET A 177 -23.85 -0.88 13.51
CA MET A 177 -25.07 -0.07 13.33
C MET A 177 -26.14 -0.36 14.38
N GLY A 178 -25.81 -1.12 15.44
CA GLY A 178 -26.77 -1.63 16.43
C GLY A 178 -27.43 -2.92 15.90
N ALA A 179 -27.74 -3.85 16.79
CA ALA A 179 -28.66 -4.93 16.47
C ALA A 179 -30.09 -4.36 16.56
N GLU A 180 -30.91 -4.54 15.51
CA GLU A 180 -32.36 -4.41 15.64
C GLU A 180 -32.91 -5.48 16.59
#